data_7b4b6c8f1cd2d5fb84fbe40279f79079
#
_entry.id   7b4b6c8f1cd2d5fb84fbe40279f79079
#
_cell.length_a   1.000
_cell.length_b   1.000
_cell.length_c   1.000
_cell.angle_alpha   90.00
_cell.angle_beta   90.00
_cell.angle_gamma   90.00
#
_symmetry.space_group_name_H-M   'P 1'
#
loop_
_entity.id
_entity.type
_entity.pdbx_description
1 polymer ?
#
loop_
_entity_poly.entity_id
_entity_poly.type
_entity_poly.pdbx_seq_one_letter_code
_entity_poly.pdbx_strand_id
1 'polypeptide(L)'
;GPDVPTYVEYGAADIGVVGKDTILEAGKKVHEVLDLGFGKCRMCVCGPADAKKYLENHELIRVATKYPNIAKDYFYNTRHQTVEIIKLNGSIELAPIVGLSEILWKPDPP
;
A
#
# COMPACT_ATOMS: atom_id res chain seq x y z
N GLY A 1 14.67 -3.61 -4.42
CA GLY A 1 13.42 -3.47 -5.08
C GLY A 1 12.37 -4.45 -4.62
N PRO A 2 11.23 -4.45 -5.26
CA PRO A 2 10.09 -5.29 -4.84
C PRO A 2 10.35 -6.79 -4.95
N ASP A 3 11.38 -7.20 -5.69
CA ASP A 3 11.70 -8.60 -5.88
C ASP A 3 12.61 -9.19 -4.79
N VAL A 4 13.12 -8.37 -3.87
CA VAL A 4 14.02 -8.83 -2.81
C VAL A 4 13.42 -9.97 -1.98
N PRO A 5 12.14 -9.88 -1.51
CA PRO A 5 11.56 -11.00 -0.77
C PRO A 5 11.52 -12.31 -1.56
N THR A 6 11.33 -12.24 -2.87
CA THR A 6 11.30 -13.41 -3.74
C THR A 6 12.67 -14.10 -3.78
N TYR A 7 13.74 -13.34 -3.94
CA TYR A 7 15.09 -13.90 -3.95
C TYR A 7 15.45 -14.61 -2.64
N VAL A 8 15.02 -14.03 -1.51
CA VAL A 8 15.26 -14.61 -0.21
C VAL A 8 14.42 -15.87 -0.01
N GLU A 9 13.13 -15.81 -0.38
CA GLU A 9 12.22 -16.95 -0.22
C GLU A 9 12.71 -18.20 -0.97
N TYR A 10 13.21 -18.00 -2.19
CA TYR A 10 13.69 -19.10 -3.03
C TYR A 10 15.14 -19.49 -2.77
N GLY A 11 15.80 -18.83 -1.82
CA GLY A 11 17.17 -19.17 -1.45
C GLY A 11 18.23 -18.69 -2.41
N ALA A 12 17.89 -17.84 -3.40
CA ALA A 12 18.87 -17.22 -4.28
C ALA A 12 19.72 -16.18 -3.55
N ALA A 13 19.19 -15.63 -2.47
CA ALA A 13 19.91 -14.76 -1.55
C ALA A 13 19.69 -15.28 -0.12
N ASP A 14 20.70 -15.20 0.72
CA ASP A 14 20.59 -15.62 2.10
C ASP A 14 19.84 -14.60 2.96
N ILE A 15 20.09 -13.31 2.72
CA ILE A 15 19.42 -12.20 3.40
C ILE A 15 19.12 -11.09 2.39
N GLY A 16 18.18 -10.21 2.77
CA GLY A 16 17.85 -9.03 1.97
C GLY A 16 17.53 -7.84 2.86
N VAL A 17 17.71 -6.64 2.34
CA VAL A 17 17.32 -5.39 2.98
C VAL A 17 16.22 -4.77 2.16
N VAL A 18 15.07 -4.51 2.78
CA VAL A 18 13.87 -4.09 2.06
C VAL A 18 12.92 -3.36 3.02
N GLY A 19 12.02 -2.55 2.49
CA GLY A 19 11.00 -1.88 3.29
C GLY A 19 9.96 -2.86 3.83
N LYS A 20 9.44 -2.56 5.00
CA LYS A 20 8.37 -3.34 5.62
C LYS A 20 7.12 -3.41 4.74
N ASP A 21 6.80 -2.33 4.04
CA ASP A 21 5.69 -2.27 3.09
C ASP A 21 5.83 -3.31 1.98
N THR A 22 7.04 -3.49 1.47
CA THR A 22 7.31 -4.49 0.44
C THR A 22 7.12 -5.91 0.98
N ILE A 23 7.55 -6.17 2.21
CA ILE A 23 7.38 -7.48 2.84
C ILE A 23 5.89 -7.78 3.03
N LEU A 24 5.13 -6.83 3.56
CA LEU A 24 3.70 -7.00 3.81
C LEU A 24 2.91 -7.17 2.51
N GLU A 25 3.27 -6.41 1.48
CA GLU A 25 2.55 -6.49 0.20
C GLU A 25 2.83 -7.81 -0.51
N ALA A 26 4.07 -8.27 -0.50
CA ALA A 26 4.47 -9.48 -1.22
C ALA A 26 3.88 -10.76 -0.63
N GLY A 27 3.63 -10.80 0.68
CA GLY A 27 3.10 -11.99 1.34
C GLY A 27 4.01 -13.22 1.24
N LYS A 28 5.31 -13.01 1.07
CA LYS A 28 6.27 -14.11 0.92
C LYS A 28 6.68 -14.69 2.27
N LYS A 29 7.11 -15.96 2.25
CA LYS A 29 7.54 -16.68 3.47
C LYS A 29 8.98 -16.32 3.82
N VAL A 30 9.15 -15.18 4.46
CA VAL A 30 10.44 -14.68 4.92
C VAL A 30 10.32 -14.24 6.39
N HIS A 31 11.46 -14.28 7.09
CA HIS A 31 11.52 -13.81 8.47
C HIS A 31 12.19 -12.45 8.54
N GLU A 32 11.59 -11.53 9.32
CA GLU A 32 12.26 -10.28 9.66
C GLU A 32 13.23 -10.54 10.79
N VAL A 33 14.53 -10.44 10.50
CA VAL A 33 15.57 -10.75 11.44
C VAL A 33 16.00 -9.53 12.24
N LEU A 34 15.96 -8.34 11.62
CA LEU A 34 16.44 -7.11 12.24
C LEU A 34 15.73 -5.90 11.66
N ASP A 35 15.23 -5.03 12.53
CA ASP A 35 14.72 -3.70 12.13
C ASP A 35 15.90 -2.73 12.14
N LEU A 36 16.20 -2.16 10.97
CA LEU A 36 17.34 -1.26 10.83
C LEU A 36 17.09 0.14 11.41
N GLY A 37 15.82 0.49 11.69
CA GLY A 37 15.47 1.72 12.38
C GLY A 37 15.52 2.99 11.54
N PHE A 38 15.60 2.89 10.22
CA PHE A 38 15.57 4.06 9.33
C PHE A 38 14.55 3.89 8.22
N GLY A 39 14.28 4.96 7.49
CA GLY A 39 13.33 4.95 6.39
C GLY A 39 11.90 4.74 6.85
N LYS A 40 11.57 5.17 8.06
CA LYS A 40 10.23 5.01 8.62
C LYS A 40 9.23 5.84 7.83
N CYS A 41 8.08 5.24 7.54
CA CYS A 41 6.96 5.91 6.90
C CYS A 41 5.66 5.30 7.41
N ARG A 42 4.56 5.92 7.05
CA ARG A 42 3.24 5.37 7.35
C ARG A 42 2.40 5.34 6.09
N MET A 43 1.49 4.38 6.02
CA MET A 43 0.53 4.33 4.92
C MET A 43 -0.58 5.33 5.21
N CYS A 44 -0.92 6.12 4.21
CA CYS A 44 -1.90 7.19 4.36
C CYS A 44 -2.97 7.11 3.28
N VAL A 45 -4.20 7.46 3.66
CA VAL A 45 -5.29 7.72 2.73
C VAL A 45 -5.17 9.17 2.30
N CYS A 46 -5.02 9.40 1.02
CA CYS A 46 -4.84 10.74 0.45
C CYS A 46 -5.86 10.98 -0.65
N GLY A 47 -6.24 12.24 -0.84
CA GLY A 47 -7.18 12.58 -1.89
C GLY A 47 -7.36 14.08 -2.02
N PRO A 48 -8.16 14.52 -3.00
CA PRO A 48 -8.56 15.91 -3.10
C PRO A 48 -9.26 16.38 -1.82
N ALA A 49 -9.29 17.69 -1.58
CA ALA A 49 -9.82 18.26 -0.36
C ALA A 49 -11.28 17.84 -0.06
N ASP A 50 -12.06 17.57 -1.10
CA ASP A 50 -13.47 17.17 -0.96
C ASP A 50 -13.67 15.65 -0.86
N ALA A 51 -12.59 14.85 -0.94
CA ALA A 51 -12.70 13.39 -0.96
C ALA A 51 -13.12 12.79 0.39
N LYS A 52 -12.94 13.52 1.48
CA LYS A 52 -13.29 13.04 2.82
C LYS A 52 -14.76 12.63 2.93
N LYS A 53 -15.65 13.28 2.20
CA LYS A 53 -17.08 12.95 2.20
C LYS A 53 -17.37 11.53 1.74
N TYR A 54 -16.58 10.99 0.80
CA TYR A 54 -16.76 9.62 0.32
C TYR A 54 -16.47 8.60 1.43
N LEU A 55 -15.47 8.86 2.24
CA LEU A 55 -15.12 8.00 3.37
C LEU A 55 -16.19 8.06 4.46
N GLU A 56 -16.69 9.26 4.77
CA GLU A 56 -17.69 9.46 5.82
C GLU A 56 -19.04 8.88 5.47
N ASN A 57 -19.42 8.95 4.19
CA ASN A 57 -20.72 8.46 3.73
C ASN A 57 -20.72 6.97 3.39
N HIS A 58 -19.58 6.29 3.54
CA HIS A 58 -19.43 4.87 3.20
C HIS A 58 -19.87 4.52 1.77
N GLU A 59 -19.71 5.47 0.85
CA GLU A 59 -19.96 5.21 -0.56
C GLU A 59 -18.90 4.25 -1.11
N LEU A 60 -19.25 3.50 -2.16
CA LEU A 60 -18.27 2.67 -2.85
C LEU A 60 -17.27 3.60 -3.54
N ILE A 61 -16.02 3.54 -3.09
CA ILE A 61 -14.95 4.38 -3.62
C ILE A 61 -13.88 3.52 -4.29
N ARG A 62 -13.17 4.15 -5.22
CA ARG A 62 -12.04 3.53 -5.90
C ARG A 62 -10.75 4.05 -5.27
N VAL A 63 -9.86 3.13 -4.92
CA VAL A 63 -8.60 3.43 -4.24
C VAL A 63 -7.45 3.03 -5.17
N ALA A 64 -6.65 4.00 -5.60
CA ALA A 64 -5.46 3.73 -6.39
C ALA A 64 -4.26 3.52 -5.48
N THR A 65 -3.49 2.48 -5.73
CA THR A 65 -2.34 2.14 -4.89
C THR A 65 -1.35 1.23 -5.61
N LYS A 66 -0.09 1.29 -5.17
CA LYS A 66 0.92 0.29 -5.53
C LYS A 66 0.87 -0.93 -4.58
N TYR A 67 0.09 -0.87 -3.50
CA TYR A 67 0.06 -1.86 -2.42
C TYR A 67 -1.36 -2.39 -2.21
N PRO A 68 -1.90 -3.15 -3.18
CA PRO A 68 -3.30 -3.60 -3.09
C PRO A 68 -3.58 -4.52 -1.91
N ASN A 69 -2.65 -5.39 -1.52
CA ASN A 69 -2.89 -6.30 -0.40
C ASN A 69 -2.93 -5.56 0.94
N ILE A 70 -2.02 -4.61 1.15
CA ILE A 70 -2.03 -3.76 2.34
C ILE A 70 -3.31 -2.92 2.38
N ALA A 71 -3.71 -2.36 1.24
CA ALA A 71 -4.93 -1.56 1.14
C ALA A 71 -6.17 -2.38 1.48
N LYS A 72 -6.29 -3.59 0.93
CA LYS A 72 -7.41 -4.48 1.24
C LYS A 72 -7.51 -4.75 2.73
N ASP A 73 -6.39 -5.09 3.37
CA ASP A 73 -6.37 -5.35 4.80
C ASP A 73 -6.87 -4.16 5.60
N TYR A 74 -6.38 -2.96 5.26
CA TYR A 74 -6.78 -1.75 5.95
C TYR A 74 -8.28 -1.46 5.79
N PHE A 75 -8.77 -1.42 4.55
CA PHE A 75 -10.15 -1.02 4.31
C PHE A 75 -11.16 -2.07 4.77
N TYR A 76 -10.90 -3.36 4.54
CA TYR A 76 -11.84 -4.41 4.92
C TYR A 76 -11.75 -4.77 6.40
N ASN A 77 -10.54 -4.89 6.95
CA ASN A 77 -10.36 -5.41 8.30
C ASN A 77 -10.27 -4.33 9.38
N THR A 78 -9.72 -3.17 9.06
CA THR A 78 -9.59 -2.07 10.03
C THR A 78 -10.76 -1.10 9.94
N ARG A 79 -11.12 -0.66 8.74
CA ARG A 79 -12.22 0.29 8.55
C ARG A 79 -13.57 -0.37 8.31
N HIS A 80 -13.59 -1.68 8.01
CA HIS A 80 -14.81 -2.41 7.67
C HIS A 80 -15.56 -1.77 6.51
N GLN A 81 -14.84 -1.33 5.50
CA GLN A 81 -15.37 -0.62 4.35
C GLN A 81 -15.01 -1.34 3.06
N THR A 82 -16.01 -1.59 2.21
CA THR A 82 -15.80 -2.18 0.89
C THR A 82 -15.36 -1.10 -0.09
N VAL A 83 -14.26 -1.35 -0.79
CA VAL A 83 -13.70 -0.42 -1.78
C VAL A 83 -13.28 -1.19 -3.02
N GLU A 84 -13.19 -0.50 -4.15
CA GLU A 84 -12.59 -1.04 -5.37
C GLU A 84 -11.12 -0.64 -5.39
N ILE A 85 -10.23 -1.62 -5.42
CA ILE A 85 -8.79 -1.39 -5.43
C ILE A 85 -8.29 -1.37 -6.86
N ILE A 86 -7.59 -0.31 -7.23
CA ILE A 86 -6.98 -0.15 -8.56
C ILE A 86 -5.47 -0.15 -8.37
N LYS A 87 -4.82 -1.21 -8.82
CA LYS A 87 -3.37 -1.32 -8.72
C LYS A 87 -2.71 -0.51 -9.82
N LEU A 88 -1.77 0.37 -9.43
CA LEU A 88 -0.92 1.11 -10.35
C LEU A 88 0.54 0.88 -9.97
N ASN A 89 1.43 0.91 -10.96
CA ASN A 89 2.86 0.69 -10.73
C ASN A 89 3.63 1.98 -10.42
N GLY A 90 3.02 3.14 -10.69
CA GLY A 90 3.63 4.44 -10.42
C GLY A 90 2.67 5.55 -10.79
N SER A 91 3.08 6.79 -10.52
CA SER A 91 2.29 7.99 -10.82
C SER A 91 0.87 7.94 -10.26
N ILE A 92 0.71 7.31 -9.09
CA ILE A 92 -0.61 7.12 -8.49
C ILE A 92 -1.29 8.45 -8.16
N GLU A 93 -0.52 9.50 -7.93
CA GLU A 93 -1.01 10.84 -7.61
C GLU A 93 -1.88 11.42 -8.74
N LEU A 94 -1.71 10.93 -9.95
CA LEU A 94 -2.51 11.36 -11.08
C LEU A 94 -3.91 10.72 -11.13
N ALA A 95 -4.10 9.61 -10.42
CA ALA A 95 -5.36 8.86 -10.51
C ALA A 95 -6.60 9.69 -10.15
N PRO A 96 -6.61 10.46 -9.05
CA PRO A 96 -7.78 11.30 -8.77
C PRO A 96 -7.95 12.44 -9.79
N ILE A 97 -6.86 12.95 -10.32
CA ILE A 97 -6.87 14.06 -11.28
C ILE A 97 -7.53 13.64 -12.59
N VAL A 98 -7.24 12.43 -13.06
CA VAL A 98 -7.81 11.91 -14.32
C VAL A 98 -9.12 11.13 -14.11
N GLY A 99 -9.64 11.08 -12.91
CA GLY A 99 -10.92 10.43 -12.62
C GLY A 99 -10.86 8.92 -12.51
N LEU A 100 -9.67 8.34 -12.35
CA LEU A 100 -9.50 6.89 -12.21
C LEU A 100 -9.88 6.39 -10.81
N SER A 101 -9.67 7.20 -9.80
CA SER A 101 -10.03 6.88 -8.41
C SER A 101 -10.43 8.12 -7.65
N GLU A 102 -11.13 7.95 -6.53
CA GLU A 102 -11.50 9.03 -5.63
C GLU A 102 -10.38 9.34 -4.65
N ILE A 103 -9.64 8.33 -4.20
CA ILE A 103 -8.57 8.47 -3.21
C ILE A 103 -7.34 7.62 -3.58
N LEU A 104 -6.26 7.85 -2.85
CA LEU A 104 -5.00 7.12 -2.93
C LEU A 104 -4.70 6.42 -1.62
N TRP A 105 -3.94 5.34 -1.70
CA TRP A 105 -3.32 4.66 -0.55
C TRP A 105 -1.84 4.56 -0.82
N LYS A 106 -1.04 5.31 -0.06
CA LYS A 106 0.41 5.38 -0.32
C LYS A 106 1.20 5.60 0.96
N PRO A 107 2.50 5.21 0.98
CA PRO A 107 3.37 5.57 2.09
C PRO A 107 3.67 7.06 2.08
N ASP A 108 3.75 7.63 3.27
CA ASP A 108 4.09 9.04 3.49
C ASP A 108 5.20 9.10 4.54
N PRO A 109 6.36 9.71 4.25
CA PRO A 109 7.41 9.85 5.25
C PRO A 109 6.94 10.70 6.44
N PRO A 110 7.43 10.40 7.65
CA PRO A 110 7.08 11.19 8.84
C PRO A 110 7.56 12.62 8.75
#